data_ba04b7acc21dc37f12a35a5316c4d589
#
_entry.id   ba04b7acc21dc37f12a35a5316c4d589
#
_cell.length_a   1.000
_cell.length_b   1.000
_cell.length_c   1.000
_cell.angle_alpha   90.00
_cell.angle_beta   90.00
_cell.angle_gamma   90.00
#
_symmetry.space_group_name_H-M   'P 1'
#
loop_
_entity.id
_entity.type
_entity.pdbx_description
1 polymer ?
#
loop_
_entity_poly.entity_id
_entity_poly.type
_entity_poly.pdbx_seq_one_letter_code
_entity_poly.pdbx_strand_id
1 'polypeptide(L)'
;MSDDPLWYKDAIIYQMHVKAFHDASGDGIGDFAGLTQKLDYIQELGVNTIWLLPFYPSPLRDDGYDIADYTNVHPDYGTLDDFRQFIYEAHLRGLKVITELVINHTSDQHPWFQAARNAPVGSRERDFYVWSDDDQKFAGTRIIFTDTESSNWAWDPVARQYYWHRFFSHQPDLNHNNPEVVDAVIRVMRFWMDMGVDGMRLDAIPYLCVREGTNNENLPETHAVLKKMRAAMDESYSGRMFLAEANQWPEDVREYFGDGDECHVAYNFPLMPRIFMAVALEDRYPIAEIVRQTPDIPENCQWAIFLRNHDELTLEMVTDRERDYMYKVRERTAHASKRRYPPPARDVAQQRCRSHQADEQHAAVDARLADHLLRR
;
A
#
# COMPACT_ATOMS: atom_id res chain seq x y z
N MET A 1 -16.00 15.93 17.76
CA MET A 1 -15.69 15.34 16.43
C MET A 1 -16.98 14.78 15.88
N SER A 2 -17.34 15.03 14.63
CA SER A 2 -18.48 14.34 14.03
C SER A 2 -18.14 12.86 13.95
N ASP A 3 -18.93 11.99 14.60
CA ASP A 3 -18.86 10.53 14.45
C ASP A 3 -19.44 10.13 13.08
N ASP A 4 -18.94 10.74 12.01
CA ASP A 4 -19.34 10.36 10.66
C ASP A 4 -18.71 9.02 10.31
N PRO A 5 -19.49 7.95 10.18
CA PRO A 5 -18.97 6.64 9.82
C PRO A 5 -18.39 6.60 8.38
N LEU A 6 -18.71 7.60 7.56
CA LEU A 6 -18.26 7.72 6.16
C LEU A 6 -17.14 8.78 5.99
N TRP A 7 -16.43 9.12 7.06
CA TRP A 7 -15.37 10.14 7.08
C TRP A 7 -14.35 9.99 5.92
N TYR A 8 -14.11 8.77 5.47
CA TYR A 8 -13.16 8.47 4.40
C TYR A 8 -13.62 8.99 3.02
N LYS A 9 -14.89 9.34 2.85
CA LYS A 9 -15.39 9.91 1.58
C LYS A 9 -14.86 11.32 1.34
N ASP A 10 -14.57 12.06 2.41
CA ASP A 10 -14.02 13.41 2.39
C ASP A 10 -12.57 13.45 2.89
N ALA A 11 -11.89 12.29 2.95
CA ALA A 11 -10.53 12.22 3.44
C ALA A 11 -9.54 12.88 2.48
N ILE A 12 -8.70 13.75 3.04
CA ILE A 12 -7.48 14.26 2.39
C ILE A 12 -6.31 13.60 3.10
N ILE A 13 -5.75 12.59 2.44
CA ILE A 13 -4.77 11.68 3.02
C ILE A 13 -3.35 12.18 2.74
N TYR A 14 -2.54 12.31 3.79
CA TYR A 14 -1.12 12.58 3.71
C TYR A 14 -0.34 11.31 4.04
N GLN A 15 0.33 10.75 3.03
CA GLN A 15 1.17 9.57 3.16
C GLN A 15 2.55 9.96 3.67
N MET A 16 3.11 9.16 4.59
CA MET A 16 4.45 9.39 5.10
C MET A 16 5.13 8.10 5.57
N HIS A 17 6.45 8.11 5.47
CA HIS A 17 7.30 7.09 6.09
C HIS A 17 7.86 7.64 7.39
N VAL A 18 7.68 6.92 8.52
CA VAL A 18 8.15 7.34 9.84
C VAL A 18 9.64 7.70 9.82
N LYS A 19 10.48 6.81 9.26
CA LYS A 19 11.95 6.99 9.19
C LYS A 19 12.42 8.26 8.48
N ALA A 20 11.59 8.80 7.56
CA ALA A 20 11.99 9.89 6.68
C ALA A 20 11.36 11.26 7.06
N PHE A 21 10.51 11.31 8.10
CA PHE A 21 9.72 12.49 8.39
C PHE A 21 10.38 13.43 9.40
N HIS A 22 10.59 12.99 10.63
CA HIS A 22 11.26 13.79 11.67
C HIS A 22 11.94 12.91 12.71
N ASP A 23 13.20 13.20 12.97
CA ASP A 23 14.06 12.53 13.92
C ASP A 23 14.09 13.35 15.23
N ALA A 24 13.49 12.83 16.30
CA ALA A 24 13.54 13.45 17.63
C ALA A 24 14.66 12.89 18.50
N SER A 25 15.16 11.68 18.20
CA SER A 25 16.25 11.03 18.93
C SER A 25 17.63 11.59 18.57
N GLY A 26 17.78 12.12 17.34
CA GLY A 26 19.02 12.67 16.81
C GLY A 26 19.98 11.61 16.22
N ASP A 27 19.46 10.42 15.90
CA ASP A 27 20.25 9.31 15.36
C ASP A 27 20.29 9.28 13.81
N GLY A 28 19.53 10.15 13.15
CA GLY A 28 19.43 10.24 11.69
C GLY A 28 18.23 9.47 11.09
N ILE A 29 17.42 8.84 11.93
CA ILE A 29 16.23 8.09 11.55
C ILE A 29 15.01 8.74 12.19
N GLY A 30 13.95 9.00 11.42
CA GLY A 30 12.70 9.52 11.96
C GLY A 30 12.00 8.51 12.86
N ASP A 31 11.29 9.02 13.86
CA ASP A 31 10.66 8.22 14.91
C ASP A 31 9.25 8.72 15.26
N PHE A 32 8.46 7.94 16.00
CA PHE A 32 7.11 8.32 16.42
C PHE A 32 7.07 9.53 17.35
N ALA A 33 8.11 9.75 18.15
CA ALA A 33 8.23 10.94 18.99
C ALA A 33 8.37 12.18 18.12
N GLY A 34 9.20 12.12 17.08
CA GLY A 34 9.38 13.17 16.11
C GLY A 34 8.10 13.41 15.28
N LEU A 35 7.45 12.36 14.85
CA LEU A 35 6.19 12.45 14.12
C LEU A 35 5.11 13.14 14.97
N THR A 36 5.02 12.78 16.26
CA THR A 36 4.10 13.41 17.21
C THR A 36 4.37 14.90 17.35
N GLN A 37 5.63 15.34 17.41
CA GLN A 37 6.02 16.75 17.46
C GLN A 37 5.61 17.54 16.21
N LYS A 38 5.35 16.87 15.08
CA LYS A 38 5.00 17.50 13.80
C LYS A 38 3.51 17.44 13.46
N LEU A 39 2.66 16.93 14.34
CA LEU A 39 1.21 16.83 14.07
C LEU A 39 0.55 18.18 13.83
N ASP A 40 0.99 19.27 14.48
CA ASP A 40 0.46 20.62 14.22
C ASP A 40 0.78 21.08 12.79
N TYR A 41 2.01 20.81 12.32
CA TYR A 41 2.39 21.09 10.93
C TYR A 41 1.51 20.30 9.93
N ILE A 42 1.25 19.02 10.20
CA ILE A 42 0.40 18.19 9.36
C ILE A 42 -1.04 18.73 9.33
N GLN A 43 -1.57 19.12 10.47
CA GLN A 43 -2.90 19.74 10.57
C GLN A 43 -2.96 21.07 9.80
N GLU A 44 -1.91 21.91 9.88
CA GLU A 44 -1.82 23.19 9.16
C GLU A 44 -1.76 23.02 7.63
N LEU A 45 -1.31 21.87 7.12
CA LEU A 45 -1.40 21.54 5.69
C LEU A 45 -2.84 21.41 5.20
N GLY A 46 -3.80 21.26 6.13
CA GLY A 46 -5.23 21.12 5.83
C GLY A 46 -5.63 19.70 5.43
N VAL A 47 -4.79 18.71 5.70
CA VAL A 47 -5.14 17.29 5.60
C VAL A 47 -5.89 16.85 6.87
N ASN A 48 -6.70 15.81 6.75
CA ASN A 48 -7.48 15.28 7.86
C ASN A 48 -7.17 13.81 8.16
N THR A 49 -6.30 13.19 7.38
CA THR A 49 -5.94 11.77 7.50
C THR A 49 -4.45 11.58 7.23
N ILE A 50 -3.80 10.81 8.10
CA ILE A 50 -2.41 10.38 7.96
C ILE A 50 -2.41 8.92 7.51
N TRP A 51 -1.61 8.59 6.50
CA TRP A 51 -1.32 7.21 6.13
C TRP A 51 0.15 6.92 6.39
N LEU A 52 0.40 6.01 7.33
CA LEU A 52 1.73 5.55 7.69
C LEU A 52 2.11 4.34 6.81
N LEU A 53 3.25 4.44 6.11
CA LEU A 53 3.91 3.31 5.48
C LEU A 53 4.36 2.29 6.54
N PRO A 54 4.72 1.05 6.16
CA PRO A 54 5.04 0.01 7.12
C PRO A 54 6.10 0.47 8.13
N PHE A 55 5.77 0.32 9.39
CA PHE A 55 6.64 0.70 10.53
C PHE A 55 6.88 -0.48 11.49
N TYR A 56 6.51 -1.66 11.07
CA TYR A 56 6.65 -2.91 11.81
C TYR A 56 8.10 -3.39 11.79
N PRO A 57 8.53 -4.26 12.75
CA PRO A 57 9.82 -4.92 12.66
C PRO A 57 10.00 -5.63 11.33
N SER A 58 11.07 -5.29 10.62
CA SER A 58 11.37 -5.75 9.27
C SER A 58 12.90 -5.77 9.07
N PRO A 59 13.45 -6.69 8.26
CA PRO A 59 14.84 -6.58 7.78
C PRO A 59 15.04 -5.43 6.79
N LEU A 60 13.98 -4.69 6.41
CA LEU A 60 14.00 -3.53 5.51
C LEU A 60 14.60 -3.82 4.11
N ARG A 61 14.46 -5.05 3.64
CA ARG A 61 14.89 -5.42 2.28
C ARG A 61 13.92 -4.91 1.20
N ASP A 62 12.67 -4.65 1.62
CA ASP A 62 11.63 -4.03 0.81
C ASP A 62 10.96 -2.90 1.59
N ASP A 63 11.78 -2.02 2.14
CA ASP A 63 11.41 -0.78 2.82
C ASP A 63 10.29 -0.92 3.89
N GLY A 64 10.18 -2.11 4.49
CA GLY A 64 9.21 -2.44 5.55
C GLY A 64 8.05 -3.33 5.09
N TYR A 65 7.85 -3.54 3.79
CA TYR A 65 6.85 -4.47 3.28
C TYR A 65 7.20 -5.95 3.53
N ASP A 66 8.45 -6.26 3.87
CA ASP A 66 8.92 -7.56 4.34
C ASP A 66 8.79 -7.66 5.86
N ILE A 67 7.56 -7.78 6.38
CA ILE A 67 7.23 -7.73 7.82
C ILE A 67 7.71 -9.00 8.53
N ALA A 68 8.46 -8.82 9.63
CA ALA A 68 8.94 -9.91 10.51
C ALA A 68 8.14 -10.06 11.81
N ASP A 69 7.42 -9.02 12.24
CA ASP A 69 6.50 -9.05 13.38
C ASP A 69 5.36 -8.06 13.17
N TYR A 70 4.12 -8.55 13.06
CA TYR A 70 2.95 -7.72 12.81
C TYR A 70 2.45 -6.91 14.01
N THR A 71 2.92 -7.22 15.21
CA THR A 71 2.33 -6.72 16.46
C THR A 71 3.27 -5.83 17.26
N ASN A 72 4.27 -5.27 16.60
CA ASN A 72 5.25 -4.40 17.22
C ASN A 72 5.64 -3.23 16.32
N VAL A 73 6.36 -2.27 16.87
CA VAL A 73 6.98 -1.15 16.16
C VAL A 73 8.45 -1.49 15.90
N HIS A 74 8.97 -1.10 14.73
CA HIS A 74 10.40 -1.24 14.44
C HIS A 74 11.24 -0.51 15.50
N PRO A 75 12.28 -1.13 16.05
CA PRO A 75 13.06 -0.56 17.16
C PRO A 75 13.60 0.86 16.89
N ASP A 76 13.98 1.14 15.64
CA ASP A 76 14.49 2.46 15.25
C ASP A 76 13.39 3.54 15.21
N TYR A 77 12.12 3.17 15.18
CA TYR A 77 10.99 4.11 15.11
C TYR A 77 10.33 4.36 16.46
N GLY A 78 10.70 3.61 17.49
CA GLY A 78 10.18 3.73 18.85
C GLY A 78 9.49 2.46 19.35
N THR A 79 8.52 2.66 20.23
CA THR A 79 7.80 1.60 20.93
C THR A 79 6.30 1.63 20.64
N LEU A 80 5.58 0.58 21.09
CA LEU A 80 4.10 0.58 21.06
C LEU A 80 3.51 1.73 21.89
N ASP A 81 4.18 2.18 22.94
CA ASP A 81 3.70 3.31 23.74
C ASP A 81 3.86 4.63 23.01
N ASP A 82 4.97 4.81 22.25
CA ASP A 82 5.14 5.98 21.38
C ASP A 82 4.08 6.01 20.28
N PHE A 83 3.75 4.86 19.70
CA PHE A 83 2.66 4.74 18.73
C PHE A 83 1.30 5.09 19.35
N ARG A 84 1.00 4.60 20.57
CA ARG A 84 -0.25 4.97 21.27
C ARG A 84 -0.34 6.46 21.55
N GLN A 85 0.77 7.07 21.96
CA GLN A 85 0.84 8.51 22.17
C GLN A 85 0.60 9.26 20.86
N PHE A 86 1.21 8.84 19.77
CA PHE A 86 1.00 9.42 18.44
C PHE A 86 -0.48 9.36 18.01
N ILE A 87 -1.14 8.19 18.12
CA ILE A 87 -2.57 8.03 17.79
C ILE A 87 -3.43 8.96 18.65
N TYR A 88 -3.18 9.00 19.95
CA TYR A 88 -3.92 9.87 20.86
C TYR A 88 -3.79 11.35 20.47
N GLU A 89 -2.59 11.82 20.21
CA GLU A 89 -2.31 13.21 19.82
C GLU A 89 -2.85 13.55 18.41
N ALA A 90 -2.84 12.61 17.48
CA ALA A 90 -3.47 12.78 16.17
C ALA A 90 -4.98 12.96 16.31
N HIS A 91 -5.63 12.10 17.10
CA HIS A 91 -7.06 12.17 17.34
C HIS A 91 -7.48 13.46 18.07
N LEU A 92 -6.69 13.99 19.01
CA LEU A 92 -6.94 15.28 19.66
C LEU A 92 -7.00 16.44 18.65
N ARG A 93 -6.28 16.32 17.53
CA ARG A 93 -6.26 17.29 16.44
C ARG A 93 -7.30 17.02 15.36
N GLY A 94 -8.14 16.01 15.54
CA GLY A 94 -9.13 15.58 14.55
C GLY A 94 -8.55 14.85 13.34
N LEU A 95 -7.29 14.43 13.40
CA LEU A 95 -6.64 13.65 12.35
C LEU A 95 -6.99 12.17 12.50
N LYS A 96 -7.36 11.53 11.40
CA LYS A 96 -7.50 10.07 11.28
C LYS A 96 -6.18 9.44 10.93
N VAL A 97 -5.99 8.17 11.32
CA VAL A 97 -4.75 7.44 11.03
C VAL A 97 -5.04 6.12 10.34
N ILE A 98 -4.40 5.92 9.18
CA ILE A 98 -4.41 4.68 8.39
C ILE A 98 -3.03 4.05 8.50
N THR A 99 -2.99 2.73 8.66
CA THR A 99 -1.74 1.94 8.62
C THR A 99 -1.78 0.92 7.50
N GLU A 100 -0.65 0.34 7.19
CA GLU A 100 -0.56 -0.78 6.26
C GLU A 100 -1.05 -2.08 6.89
N LEU A 101 -1.66 -2.94 6.09
CA LEU A 101 -1.92 -4.33 6.42
C LEU A 101 -1.43 -5.20 5.25
N VAL A 102 -0.14 -5.51 5.28
CA VAL A 102 0.52 -6.36 4.28
C VAL A 102 0.21 -7.81 4.62
N ILE A 103 -0.75 -8.39 3.91
CA ILE A 103 -1.27 -9.74 4.22
C ILE A 103 -1.02 -10.76 3.11
N ASN A 104 -0.52 -10.34 1.96
CA ASN A 104 -0.17 -11.29 0.90
C ASN A 104 1.01 -12.17 1.31
N HIS A 105 2.02 -11.62 1.94
CA HIS A 105 3.28 -12.27 2.27
C HIS A 105 3.82 -11.78 3.62
N THR A 106 4.89 -12.43 4.07
CA THR A 106 5.69 -11.97 5.21
C THR A 106 7.16 -11.93 4.81
N SER A 107 8.02 -11.36 5.66
CA SER A 107 9.46 -11.63 5.58
C SER A 107 9.75 -13.12 5.73
N ASP A 108 10.80 -13.61 5.08
CA ASP A 108 11.37 -14.93 5.36
C ASP A 108 11.90 -15.07 6.81
N GLN A 109 12.05 -13.95 7.53
CA GLN A 109 12.44 -13.93 8.95
C GLN A 109 11.23 -13.97 9.91
N HIS A 110 10.00 -13.89 9.40
CA HIS A 110 8.80 -13.96 10.23
C HIS A 110 8.72 -15.28 10.99
N PRO A 111 8.34 -15.30 12.29
CA PRO A 111 8.23 -16.51 13.09
C PRO A 111 7.32 -17.58 12.45
N TRP A 112 6.25 -17.17 11.75
CA TRP A 112 5.37 -18.12 11.05
C TRP A 112 6.13 -18.86 9.93
N PHE A 113 6.92 -18.15 9.12
CA PHE A 113 7.72 -18.80 8.07
C PHE A 113 8.82 -19.67 8.67
N GLN A 114 9.49 -19.21 9.71
CA GLN A 114 10.51 -20.01 10.38
C GLN A 114 9.92 -21.26 11.03
N ALA A 115 8.71 -21.22 11.57
CA ALA A 115 8.00 -22.41 12.04
C ALA A 115 7.63 -23.32 10.85
N ALA A 116 7.06 -22.77 9.79
CA ALA A 116 6.61 -23.52 8.62
C ALA A 116 7.75 -24.29 7.94
N ARG A 117 8.91 -23.65 7.70
CA ARG A 117 10.04 -24.28 7.02
C ARG A 117 10.66 -25.45 7.83
N ASN A 118 10.52 -25.43 9.16
CA ASN A 118 11.02 -26.48 10.06
C ASN A 118 9.99 -27.57 10.37
N ALA A 119 8.72 -27.36 10.04
CA ALA A 119 7.62 -28.26 10.35
C ALA A 119 7.49 -29.41 9.32
N PRO A 120 6.93 -30.57 9.70
CA PRO A 120 6.65 -31.65 8.74
C PRO A 120 5.65 -31.22 7.66
N VAL A 121 5.78 -31.82 6.48
CA VAL A 121 4.79 -31.67 5.40
C VAL A 121 3.40 -32.09 5.89
N GLY A 122 2.41 -31.25 5.61
CA GLY A 122 1.01 -31.47 6.03
C GLY A 122 0.71 -31.10 7.48
N SER A 123 1.68 -30.52 8.23
CA SER A 123 1.41 -29.95 9.54
C SER A 123 0.71 -28.59 9.43
N ARG A 124 0.11 -28.15 10.52
CA ARG A 124 -0.56 -26.86 10.65
C ARG A 124 0.36 -25.70 10.35
N GLU A 125 1.58 -25.72 10.89
CA GLU A 125 2.59 -24.67 10.70
C GLU A 125 3.06 -24.61 9.25
N ARG A 126 3.25 -25.79 8.62
CA ARG A 126 3.63 -25.87 7.19
C ARG A 126 2.58 -25.23 6.30
N ASP A 127 1.32 -25.45 6.57
CA ASP A 127 0.18 -24.99 5.76
C ASP A 127 -0.11 -23.47 5.87
N PHE A 128 0.67 -22.74 6.67
CA PHE A 128 0.60 -21.27 6.71
C PHE A 128 1.12 -20.61 5.43
N TYR A 129 1.96 -21.31 4.68
CA TYR A 129 2.52 -20.83 3.39
C TYR A 129 2.23 -21.82 2.29
N VAL A 130 2.40 -21.37 1.05
CA VAL A 130 2.15 -22.21 -0.13
C VAL A 130 3.42 -22.95 -0.52
N TRP A 131 3.39 -24.29 -0.53
CA TRP A 131 4.54 -25.16 -0.82
C TRP A 131 4.27 -26.09 -1.98
N SER A 132 5.37 -26.52 -2.66
CA SER A 132 5.34 -27.53 -3.73
C SER A 132 6.64 -28.35 -3.73
N ASP A 133 6.54 -29.60 -4.18
CA ASP A 133 7.71 -30.46 -4.39
C ASP A 133 8.49 -30.08 -5.67
N ASP A 134 7.86 -29.34 -6.57
CA ASP A 134 8.46 -28.82 -7.79
C ASP A 134 8.07 -27.35 -8.05
N ASP A 135 8.72 -26.71 -9.02
CA ASP A 135 8.51 -25.32 -9.42
C ASP A 135 7.57 -25.17 -10.63
N GLN A 136 6.86 -26.24 -11.01
CA GLN A 136 5.99 -26.25 -12.21
C GLN A 136 4.55 -25.90 -11.91
N LYS A 137 4.14 -26.01 -10.64
CA LYS A 137 2.79 -25.65 -10.20
C LYS A 137 2.53 -24.17 -10.46
N PHE A 138 1.31 -23.83 -10.86
CA PHE A 138 0.91 -22.45 -11.20
C PHE A 138 1.68 -21.82 -12.38
N ALA A 139 2.14 -22.62 -13.33
CA ALA A 139 2.99 -22.20 -14.46
C ALA A 139 2.40 -21.07 -15.32
N GLY A 140 1.06 -20.87 -15.30
CA GLY A 140 0.38 -19.79 -16.00
C GLY A 140 0.42 -18.42 -15.32
N THR A 141 1.04 -18.33 -14.14
CA THR A 141 1.08 -17.10 -13.36
C THR A 141 2.23 -16.19 -13.78
N ARG A 142 1.94 -14.94 -14.13
CA ARG A 142 2.98 -13.97 -14.48
C ARG A 142 3.93 -13.71 -13.32
N ILE A 143 5.19 -13.42 -13.62
CA ILE A 143 6.15 -12.88 -12.66
C ILE A 143 5.96 -11.36 -12.62
N ILE A 144 5.87 -10.78 -11.42
CA ILE A 144 5.68 -9.32 -11.25
C ILE A 144 7.01 -8.59 -11.44
N PHE A 145 8.05 -8.98 -10.72
CA PHE A 145 9.36 -8.34 -10.75
C PHE A 145 10.32 -9.08 -11.70
N THR A 146 10.08 -8.99 -13.00
CA THR A 146 10.86 -9.70 -14.03
C THR A 146 12.32 -9.27 -14.17
N ASP A 147 12.70 -8.15 -13.57
CA ASP A 147 14.07 -7.62 -13.51
C ASP A 147 14.91 -8.26 -12.39
N THR A 148 14.26 -8.78 -11.35
CA THR A 148 14.92 -9.36 -10.17
C THR A 148 14.60 -10.83 -9.95
N GLU A 149 13.40 -11.29 -10.35
CA GLU A 149 12.93 -12.64 -10.12
C GLU A 149 12.74 -13.40 -11.44
N SER A 150 13.16 -14.66 -11.48
CA SER A 150 13.02 -15.55 -12.64
C SER A 150 11.93 -16.61 -12.48
N SER A 151 11.36 -16.73 -11.29
CA SER A 151 10.29 -17.67 -10.93
C SER A 151 9.45 -17.10 -9.80
N ASN A 152 8.20 -17.53 -9.67
CA ASN A 152 7.39 -17.32 -8.47
C ASN A 152 7.64 -18.41 -7.40
N TRP A 153 8.59 -19.30 -7.62
CA TRP A 153 8.96 -20.37 -6.69
C TRP A 153 10.44 -20.23 -6.28
N ALA A 154 10.70 -20.35 -4.99
CA ALA A 154 12.05 -20.38 -4.45
C ALA A 154 12.29 -21.65 -3.63
N TRP A 155 13.45 -22.29 -3.80
CA TRP A 155 13.82 -23.50 -3.08
C TRP A 155 14.24 -23.19 -1.65
N ASP A 156 13.63 -23.85 -0.67
CA ASP A 156 14.03 -23.82 0.73
C ASP A 156 14.81 -25.09 1.11
N PRO A 157 16.12 -24.99 1.43
CA PRO A 157 16.93 -26.15 1.75
C PRO A 157 16.59 -26.80 3.10
N VAL A 158 15.95 -26.06 4.02
CA VAL A 158 15.50 -26.57 5.33
C VAL A 158 14.21 -27.37 5.15
N ALA A 159 13.22 -26.79 4.50
CA ALA A 159 11.95 -27.44 4.18
C ALA A 159 12.11 -28.55 3.14
N ARG A 160 13.13 -28.49 2.29
CA ARG A 160 13.36 -29.34 1.10
C ARG A 160 12.14 -29.35 0.17
N GLN A 161 11.53 -28.17 0.00
CA GLN A 161 10.43 -27.87 -0.90
C GLN A 161 10.60 -26.48 -1.48
N TYR A 162 9.86 -26.19 -2.54
CA TYR A 162 9.69 -24.85 -3.04
C TYR A 162 8.57 -24.15 -2.29
N TYR A 163 8.76 -22.86 -1.96
CA TYR A 163 7.69 -22.01 -1.47
C TYR A 163 7.31 -20.97 -2.52
N TRP A 164 6.05 -20.58 -2.52
CA TRP A 164 5.50 -19.60 -3.44
C TRP A 164 5.79 -18.18 -2.96
N HIS A 165 6.10 -17.28 -3.90
CA HIS A 165 6.20 -15.84 -3.69
C HIS A 165 5.76 -15.09 -4.94
N ARG A 166 4.96 -14.04 -4.78
CA ARG A 166 4.51 -13.21 -5.91
C ARG A 166 5.43 -12.02 -6.16
N PHE A 167 6.11 -11.59 -5.11
CA PHE A 167 7.05 -10.47 -5.09
C PHE A 167 8.47 -11.00 -4.98
N PHE A 168 9.29 -10.47 -4.07
CA PHE A 168 10.66 -10.95 -3.91
C PHE A 168 10.73 -12.35 -3.30
N SER A 169 11.76 -13.10 -3.63
CA SER A 169 12.00 -14.43 -3.06
C SER A 169 12.19 -14.44 -1.54
N HIS A 170 12.47 -13.30 -0.92
CA HIS A 170 12.51 -13.18 0.54
C HIS A 170 11.15 -12.82 1.17
N GLN A 171 10.10 -12.80 0.39
CA GLN A 171 8.72 -12.51 0.80
C GLN A 171 7.80 -13.70 0.49
N PRO A 172 7.88 -14.80 1.28
CA PRO A 172 7.02 -15.96 1.07
C PRO A 172 5.55 -15.61 1.26
N ASP A 173 4.69 -16.07 0.34
CA ASP A 173 3.26 -15.80 0.35
C ASP A 173 2.53 -16.66 1.38
N LEU A 174 1.63 -16.01 2.11
CA LEU A 174 0.71 -16.67 3.03
C LEU A 174 -0.33 -17.50 2.28
N ASN A 175 -0.71 -18.65 2.84
CA ASN A 175 -1.73 -19.52 2.27
C ASN A 175 -3.14 -19.11 2.71
N HIS A 176 -3.76 -18.15 2.04
CA HIS A 176 -5.12 -17.70 2.36
C HIS A 176 -6.22 -18.72 2.05
N ASN A 177 -5.91 -19.83 1.37
CA ASN A 177 -6.83 -20.97 1.29
C ASN A 177 -6.94 -21.71 2.65
N ASN A 178 -6.02 -21.47 3.58
CA ASN A 178 -6.08 -21.95 4.94
C ASN A 178 -6.86 -20.97 5.84
N PRO A 179 -8.00 -21.37 6.41
CA PRO A 179 -8.80 -20.48 7.27
C PRO A 179 -8.05 -20.01 8.52
N GLU A 180 -7.06 -20.76 9.02
CA GLU A 180 -6.28 -20.34 10.19
C GLU A 180 -5.36 -19.17 9.89
N VAL A 181 -4.89 -19.02 8.64
CA VAL A 181 -4.15 -17.86 8.15
C VAL A 181 -5.05 -16.64 8.16
N VAL A 182 -6.27 -16.76 7.61
CA VAL A 182 -7.25 -15.68 7.60
C VAL A 182 -7.59 -15.24 9.02
N ASP A 183 -7.78 -16.19 9.93
CA ASP A 183 -8.05 -15.89 11.35
C ASP A 183 -6.83 -15.23 12.04
N ALA A 184 -5.61 -15.60 11.66
CA ALA A 184 -4.38 -14.94 12.15
C ALA A 184 -4.29 -13.49 11.69
N VAL A 185 -4.57 -13.22 10.42
CA VAL A 185 -4.62 -11.88 9.84
C VAL A 185 -5.71 -11.01 10.50
N ILE A 186 -6.90 -11.57 10.75
CA ILE A 186 -7.96 -10.86 11.47
C ILE A 186 -7.52 -10.49 12.90
N ARG A 187 -6.74 -11.33 13.58
CA ARG A 187 -6.18 -10.98 14.89
C ARG A 187 -5.19 -9.81 14.81
N VAL A 188 -4.34 -9.77 13.78
CA VAL A 188 -3.44 -8.65 13.52
C VAL A 188 -4.24 -7.37 13.26
N MET A 189 -5.26 -7.42 12.40
CA MET A 189 -6.16 -6.30 12.15
C MET A 189 -6.76 -5.74 13.45
N ARG A 190 -7.35 -6.62 14.27
CA ARG A 190 -7.97 -6.25 15.55
C ARG A 190 -6.96 -5.62 16.51
N PHE A 191 -5.76 -6.16 16.59
CA PHE A 191 -4.70 -5.61 17.45
C PHE A 191 -4.43 -4.12 17.19
N TRP A 192 -4.34 -3.71 15.93
CA TRP A 192 -4.09 -2.31 15.58
C TRP A 192 -5.35 -1.44 15.69
N MET A 193 -6.52 -1.98 15.37
CA MET A 193 -7.78 -1.27 15.55
C MET A 193 -8.09 -1.00 17.03
N ASP A 194 -7.74 -1.94 17.93
CA ASP A 194 -7.85 -1.77 19.38
C ASP A 194 -6.90 -0.68 19.90
N MET A 195 -5.81 -0.40 19.21
CA MET A 195 -4.93 0.73 19.51
C MET A 195 -5.45 2.08 18.97
N GLY A 196 -6.55 2.09 18.22
CA GLY A 196 -7.17 3.32 17.73
C GLY A 196 -6.97 3.60 16.24
N VAL A 197 -6.31 2.73 15.47
CA VAL A 197 -6.17 2.89 14.02
C VAL A 197 -7.53 3.02 13.35
N ASP A 198 -7.72 4.06 12.52
CA ASP A 198 -9.01 4.38 11.89
C ASP A 198 -9.24 3.61 10.58
N GLY A 199 -8.18 3.17 9.93
CA GLY A 199 -8.28 2.38 8.70
C GLY A 199 -6.99 1.66 8.36
N MET A 200 -7.08 0.73 7.40
CA MET A 200 -5.92 -0.03 6.92
C MET A 200 -5.89 -0.06 5.40
N ARG A 201 -4.72 0.21 4.83
CA ARG A 201 -4.46 -0.08 3.43
C ARG A 201 -4.10 -1.56 3.32
N LEU A 202 -4.85 -2.26 2.51
CA LEU A 202 -4.61 -3.66 2.20
C LEU A 202 -3.70 -3.74 0.98
N ASP A 203 -2.46 -4.12 1.24
CA ASP A 203 -1.42 -4.24 0.24
C ASP A 203 -1.65 -5.46 -0.66
N ALA A 204 -1.47 -5.30 -1.97
CA ALA A 204 -1.36 -6.39 -2.95
C ALA A 204 -2.52 -7.41 -2.93
N ILE A 205 -3.74 -6.98 -2.62
CA ILE A 205 -4.88 -7.89 -2.41
C ILE A 205 -5.30 -8.73 -3.61
N PRO A 206 -5.02 -8.42 -4.88
CA PRO A 206 -5.36 -9.29 -6.00
C PRO A 206 -4.72 -10.68 -5.93
N TYR A 207 -3.65 -10.84 -5.16
CA TYR A 207 -2.78 -12.01 -5.20
C TYR A 207 -2.94 -12.96 -4.00
N LEU A 208 -3.88 -12.70 -3.08
CA LEU A 208 -4.01 -13.42 -1.79
C LEU A 208 -4.21 -14.92 -1.92
N CYS A 209 -4.97 -15.37 -2.92
CA CYS A 209 -5.29 -16.78 -3.09
C CYS A 209 -4.69 -17.33 -4.37
N VAL A 210 -4.31 -18.61 -4.32
CA VAL A 210 -3.77 -19.34 -5.48
C VAL A 210 -4.61 -20.57 -5.78
N ARG A 211 -4.81 -20.86 -7.09
CA ARG A 211 -5.52 -22.04 -7.58
C ARG A 211 -4.93 -22.50 -8.90
N GLU A 212 -4.65 -23.80 -9.01
CA GLU A 212 -4.11 -24.40 -10.22
C GLU A 212 -5.02 -24.16 -11.43
N GLY A 213 -4.42 -23.88 -12.59
CA GLY A 213 -5.12 -23.62 -13.84
C GLY A 213 -5.71 -22.20 -13.95
N THR A 214 -5.30 -21.27 -13.08
CA THR A 214 -5.68 -19.87 -13.13
C THR A 214 -4.44 -18.96 -13.26
N ASN A 215 -4.65 -17.66 -13.44
CA ASN A 215 -3.58 -16.66 -13.38
C ASN A 215 -3.19 -16.25 -11.96
N ASN A 216 -3.91 -16.76 -10.94
CA ASN A 216 -3.73 -16.43 -9.52
C ASN A 216 -3.89 -14.93 -9.20
N GLU A 217 -4.83 -14.27 -9.86
CA GLU A 217 -5.21 -12.89 -9.63
C GLU A 217 -6.75 -12.78 -9.60
N ASN A 218 -7.29 -11.97 -8.68
CA ASN A 218 -8.73 -11.69 -8.57
C ASN A 218 -9.61 -12.94 -8.42
N LEU A 219 -9.13 -13.94 -7.71
CA LEU A 219 -9.90 -15.17 -7.54
C LEU A 219 -11.12 -14.94 -6.63
N PRO A 220 -12.22 -15.67 -6.84
CA PRO A 220 -13.38 -15.61 -5.94
C PRO A 220 -13.03 -15.91 -4.48
N GLU A 221 -12.01 -16.73 -4.24
CA GLU A 221 -11.46 -17.03 -2.92
C GLU A 221 -10.87 -15.79 -2.25
N THR A 222 -10.20 -14.94 -3.02
CA THR A 222 -9.67 -13.64 -2.55
C THR A 222 -10.80 -12.74 -2.06
N HIS A 223 -11.85 -12.58 -2.84
CA HIS A 223 -13.04 -11.81 -2.44
C HIS A 223 -13.73 -12.40 -1.19
N ALA A 224 -13.79 -13.72 -1.07
CA ALA A 224 -14.32 -14.37 0.13
C ALA A 224 -13.49 -14.07 1.39
N VAL A 225 -12.16 -13.99 1.28
CA VAL A 225 -11.26 -13.57 2.35
C VAL A 225 -11.56 -12.12 2.75
N LEU A 226 -11.65 -11.21 1.78
CA LEU A 226 -11.91 -9.79 2.04
C LEU A 226 -13.27 -9.57 2.71
N LYS A 227 -14.32 -10.27 2.27
CA LYS A 227 -15.65 -10.24 2.92
C LYS A 227 -15.60 -10.74 4.36
N LYS A 228 -14.85 -11.82 4.62
CA LYS A 228 -14.66 -12.33 5.99
C LYS A 228 -13.93 -11.33 6.88
N MET A 229 -12.89 -10.69 6.38
CA MET A 229 -12.14 -9.64 7.11
C MET A 229 -13.04 -8.43 7.39
N ARG A 230 -13.79 -7.97 6.36
CA ARG A 230 -14.73 -6.86 6.48
C ARG A 230 -15.82 -7.15 7.51
N ALA A 231 -16.44 -8.30 7.46
CA ALA A 231 -17.45 -8.72 8.44
C ALA A 231 -16.90 -8.75 9.88
N ALA A 232 -15.66 -9.26 10.05
CA ALA A 232 -14.99 -9.28 11.36
C ALA A 232 -14.64 -7.87 11.89
N MET A 233 -14.40 -6.91 10.99
CA MET A 233 -14.22 -5.51 11.36
C MET A 233 -15.54 -4.87 11.76
N ASP A 234 -16.57 -5.00 10.93
CA ASP A 234 -17.88 -4.36 11.16
C ASP A 234 -18.59 -4.91 12.42
N GLU A 235 -18.32 -6.17 12.78
CA GLU A 235 -18.83 -6.77 14.03
C GLU A 235 -18.32 -6.07 15.29
N SER A 236 -17.08 -5.58 15.27
CA SER A 236 -16.38 -5.11 16.47
C SER A 236 -16.12 -3.60 16.48
N TYR A 237 -16.13 -2.94 15.32
CA TYR A 237 -15.74 -1.54 15.18
C TYR A 237 -16.73 -0.77 14.30
N SER A 238 -16.89 0.52 14.58
CA SER A 238 -17.63 1.46 13.75
C SER A 238 -16.71 2.53 13.20
N GLY A 239 -17.01 3.06 12.01
CA GLY A 239 -16.24 4.13 11.39
C GLY A 239 -14.78 3.76 11.08
N ARG A 240 -14.51 2.47 10.83
CA ARG A 240 -13.22 1.97 10.33
C ARG A 240 -13.31 1.73 8.83
N MET A 241 -12.18 1.74 8.14
CA MET A 241 -12.18 1.50 6.70
C MET A 241 -11.03 0.62 6.20
N PHE A 242 -11.26 -0.06 5.09
CA PHE A 242 -10.22 -0.67 4.28
C PHE A 242 -10.02 0.12 2.99
N LEU A 243 -8.76 0.40 2.67
CA LEU A 243 -8.30 0.96 1.40
C LEU A 243 -7.64 -0.15 0.57
N ALA A 244 -8.23 -0.48 -0.55
CA ALA A 244 -7.74 -1.54 -1.43
C ALA A 244 -6.60 -1.04 -2.33
N GLU A 245 -5.50 -1.80 -2.39
CA GLU A 245 -4.53 -1.66 -3.46
C GLU A 245 -4.73 -2.76 -4.50
N ALA A 246 -5.33 -2.39 -5.62
CA ALA A 246 -5.49 -3.22 -6.81
C ALA A 246 -5.13 -2.34 -8.02
N ASN A 247 -3.90 -2.48 -8.54
CA ASN A 247 -3.44 -1.72 -9.70
C ASN A 247 -3.98 -2.36 -10.98
N GLN A 248 -5.25 -2.07 -11.28
CA GLN A 248 -6.01 -2.65 -12.38
C GLN A 248 -6.92 -1.60 -13.04
N TRP A 249 -7.62 -1.99 -14.11
CA TRP A 249 -8.64 -1.14 -14.72
C TRP A 249 -9.82 -0.93 -13.78
N PRO A 250 -10.52 0.22 -13.84
CA PRO A 250 -11.59 0.53 -12.89
C PRO A 250 -12.72 -0.51 -12.85
N GLU A 251 -12.99 -1.19 -13.94
CA GLU A 251 -13.99 -2.27 -14.01
C GLU A 251 -13.58 -3.46 -13.13
N ASP A 252 -12.30 -3.84 -13.15
CA ASP A 252 -11.77 -4.93 -12.32
C ASP A 252 -11.67 -4.50 -10.85
N VAL A 253 -11.21 -3.26 -10.59
CA VAL A 253 -11.12 -2.70 -9.23
C VAL A 253 -12.48 -2.58 -8.57
N ARG A 254 -13.55 -2.35 -9.37
CA ARG A 254 -14.94 -2.29 -8.87
C ARG A 254 -15.32 -3.52 -8.05
N GLU A 255 -14.81 -4.69 -8.41
CA GLU A 255 -15.13 -5.95 -7.71
C GLU A 255 -14.67 -5.92 -6.24
N TYR A 256 -13.59 -5.15 -5.89
CA TYR A 256 -13.08 -5.03 -4.53
C TYR A 256 -13.94 -4.18 -3.59
N PHE A 257 -14.97 -3.53 -4.09
CA PHE A 257 -16.01 -2.93 -3.25
C PHE A 257 -17.11 -3.93 -2.89
N GLY A 258 -17.25 -5.03 -3.66
CA GLY A 258 -18.37 -5.97 -3.55
C GLY A 258 -19.73 -5.25 -3.69
N ASP A 259 -20.67 -5.61 -2.85
CA ASP A 259 -21.93 -4.88 -2.65
C ASP A 259 -21.84 -3.84 -1.52
N GLY A 260 -20.63 -3.32 -1.26
CA GLY A 260 -20.31 -2.47 -0.12
C GLY A 260 -19.87 -3.29 1.11
N ASP A 261 -19.53 -4.57 0.91
CA ASP A 261 -19.21 -5.57 1.93
C ASP A 261 -17.75 -6.09 1.86
N GLU A 262 -16.91 -5.46 1.01
CA GLU A 262 -15.47 -5.69 0.93
C GLU A 262 -14.69 -4.44 1.36
N CYS A 263 -13.93 -3.78 0.46
CA CYS A 263 -13.21 -2.56 0.80
C CYS A 263 -14.11 -1.33 0.69
N HIS A 264 -13.82 -0.32 1.51
CA HIS A 264 -14.56 0.94 1.50
C HIS A 264 -14.02 1.89 0.44
N VAL A 265 -12.70 1.86 0.25
CA VAL A 265 -11.97 2.75 -0.65
C VAL A 265 -11.07 1.92 -1.54
N ALA A 266 -10.92 2.30 -2.79
CA ALA A 266 -9.94 1.73 -3.71
C ALA A 266 -9.32 2.83 -4.57
N TYR A 267 -8.05 2.64 -4.96
CA TYR A 267 -7.38 3.59 -5.84
C TYR A 267 -7.90 3.53 -7.27
N ASN A 268 -8.09 4.71 -7.88
CA ASN A 268 -8.26 4.84 -9.32
C ASN A 268 -6.88 5.04 -9.98
N PHE A 269 -6.11 3.97 -10.11
CA PHE A 269 -4.77 4.01 -10.72
C PHE A 269 -4.74 4.61 -12.13
N PRO A 270 -5.69 4.30 -13.02
CA PRO A 270 -5.67 4.85 -14.38
C PRO A 270 -5.84 6.37 -14.45
N LEU A 271 -6.44 6.99 -13.44
CA LEU A 271 -6.69 8.43 -13.44
C LEU A 271 -5.39 9.22 -13.23
N MET A 272 -4.48 8.73 -12.38
CA MET A 272 -3.24 9.42 -12.05
C MET A 272 -2.39 9.80 -13.29
N PRO A 273 -1.98 8.86 -14.17
CA PRO A 273 -1.19 9.22 -15.35
C PRO A 273 -1.95 10.16 -16.29
N ARG A 274 -3.29 10.06 -16.35
CA ARG A 274 -4.12 10.91 -17.20
C ARG A 274 -4.26 12.33 -16.69
N ILE A 275 -4.13 12.57 -15.40
CA ILE A 275 -4.00 13.92 -14.84
C ILE A 275 -2.70 14.57 -15.35
N PHE A 276 -1.57 13.86 -15.27
CA PHE A 276 -0.31 14.35 -15.83
C PHE A 276 -0.37 14.57 -17.34
N MET A 277 -1.04 13.67 -18.08
CA MET A 277 -1.24 13.83 -19.52
C MET A 277 -2.08 15.07 -19.85
N ALA A 278 -3.17 15.29 -19.11
CA ALA A 278 -4.04 16.45 -19.33
C ALA A 278 -3.27 17.78 -19.13
N VAL A 279 -2.44 17.87 -18.10
CA VAL A 279 -1.57 19.04 -17.88
C VAL A 279 -0.55 19.18 -19.01
N ALA A 280 0.11 18.10 -19.44
CA ALA A 280 1.12 18.14 -20.48
C ALA A 280 0.55 18.45 -21.89
N LEU A 281 -0.70 18.07 -22.13
CA LEU A 281 -1.42 18.32 -23.40
C LEU A 281 -2.17 19.66 -23.39
N GLU A 282 -2.34 20.30 -22.22
CA GLU A 282 -3.26 21.43 -22.01
C GLU A 282 -4.71 21.08 -22.44
N ASP A 283 -5.10 19.81 -22.25
CA ASP A 283 -6.40 19.27 -22.65
C ASP A 283 -6.99 18.35 -21.56
N ARG A 284 -8.23 18.59 -21.20
CA ARG A 284 -8.97 17.80 -20.19
C ARG A 284 -9.41 16.41 -20.69
N TYR A 285 -9.30 16.13 -21.98
CA TYR A 285 -9.84 14.92 -22.60
C TYR A 285 -9.38 13.61 -21.93
N PRO A 286 -8.09 13.42 -21.59
CA PRO A 286 -7.63 12.20 -20.93
C PRO A 286 -8.35 11.91 -19.61
N ILE A 287 -8.60 12.96 -18.79
CA ILE A 287 -9.35 12.84 -17.54
C ILE A 287 -10.80 12.51 -17.81
N ALA A 288 -11.45 13.26 -18.70
CA ALA A 288 -12.87 13.07 -19.01
C ALA A 288 -13.16 11.68 -19.62
N GLU A 289 -12.20 11.10 -20.32
CA GLU A 289 -12.32 9.77 -20.92
C GLU A 289 -12.29 8.68 -19.86
N ILE A 290 -11.30 8.69 -18.96
CA ILE A 290 -11.17 7.65 -17.92
C ILE A 290 -12.30 7.76 -16.88
N VAL A 291 -12.73 8.97 -16.52
CA VAL A 291 -13.87 9.16 -15.61
C VAL A 291 -15.16 8.56 -16.18
N ARG A 292 -15.38 8.66 -17.49
CA ARG A 292 -16.53 8.00 -18.15
C ARG A 292 -16.44 6.47 -18.15
N GLN A 293 -15.25 5.91 -18.10
CA GLN A 293 -15.00 4.46 -18.01
C GLN A 293 -15.01 3.96 -16.56
N THR A 294 -14.94 4.85 -15.58
CA THR A 294 -14.99 4.49 -14.16
C THR A 294 -16.43 4.12 -13.79
N PRO A 295 -16.69 2.88 -13.34
CA PRO A 295 -18.04 2.42 -13.02
C PRO A 295 -18.56 3.05 -11.72
N ASP A 296 -19.89 3.01 -11.57
CA ASP A 296 -20.55 3.35 -10.32
C ASP A 296 -20.18 2.34 -9.22
N ILE A 297 -20.06 2.84 -8.00
CA ILE A 297 -19.71 2.06 -6.80
C ILE A 297 -20.82 2.19 -5.74
N PRO A 298 -20.88 1.28 -4.74
CA PRO A 298 -21.83 1.39 -3.65
C PRO A 298 -21.76 2.73 -2.92
N GLU A 299 -22.90 3.22 -2.41
CA GLU A 299 -22.98 4.53 -1.76
C GLU A 299 -22.07 4.69 -0.54
N ASN A 300 -21.75 3.61 0.15
CA ASN A 300 -20.82 3.55 1.27
C ASN A 300 -19.35 3.37 0.86
N CYS A 301 -19.03 3.50 -0.43
CA CYS A 301 -17.68 3.34 -0.97
C CYS A 301 -17.16 4.64 -1.59
N GLN A 302 -15.84 4.72 -1.85
CA GLN A 302 -15.20 5.86 -2.47
C GLN A 302 -14.00 5.47 -3.32
N TRP A 303 -13.81 6.15 -4.46
CA TRP A 303 -12.56 6.12 -5.21
C TRP A 303 -11.52 7.03 -4.56
N ALA A 304 -10.31 6.52 -4.32
CA ALA A 304 -9.17 7.33 -3.95
C ALA A 304 -8.42 7.81 -5.20
N ILE A 305 -8.16 9.10 -5.25
CA ILE A 305 -7.38 9.73 -6.31
C ILE A 305 -6.04 10.16 -5.71
N PHE A 306 -4.97 9.94 -6.43
CA PHE A 306 -3.63 10.35 -6.01
C PHE A 306 -2.83 10.85 -7.21
N LEU A 307 -1.81 11.68 -6.96
CA LEU A 307 -0.86 12.14 -7.97
C LEU A 307 0.47 11.40 -7.85
N ARG A 308 0.88 11.12 -6.63
CA ARG A 308 2.05 10.31 -6.29
C ARG A 308 1.78 9.54 -4.99
N ASN A 309 2.46 8.42 -4.84
CA ASN A 309 2.58 7.65 -3.62
C ASN A 309 4.06 7.29 -3.42
N HIS A 310 4.36 6.35 -2.52
CA HIS A 310 5.72 5.85 -2.24
C HIS A 310 6.31 5.00 -3.37
N ASP A 311 5.46 4.47 -4.26
CA ASP A 311 5.87 3.66 -5.39
C ASP A 311 6.32 4.51 -6.57
N GLU A 312 6.87 3.84 -7.58
CA GLU A 312 7.19 4.46 -8.86
C GLU A 312 5.91 4.99 -9.54
N LEU A 313 6.09 6.00 -10.39
CA LEU A 313 5.04 6.47 -11.28
C LEU A 313 4.76 5.39 -12.33
N THR A 314 3.93 4.42 -11.97
CA THR A 314 3.63 3.30 -12.86
C THR A 314 2.78 3.76 -14.04
N LEU A 315 3.15 3.28 -15.23
CA LEU A 315 2.39 3.48 -16.46
C LEU A 315 1.79 2.14 -16.93
N GLU A 316 1.36 1.29 -15.98
CA GLU A 316 0.73 0.01 -16.31
C GLU A 316 -0.69 0.20 -16.85
N MET A 317 -1.47 1.07 -16.18
CA MET A 317 -2.88 1.31 -16.51
C MET A 317 -3.06 2.41 -17.55
N VAL A 318 -2.23 2.39 -18.59
CA VAL A 318 -2.31 3.24 -19.77
C VAL A 318 -2.14 2.40 -21.03
N THR A 319 -2.64 2.89 -22.17
CA THR A 319 -2.38 2.27 -23.46
C THR A 319 -0.92 2.46 -23.87
N ASP A 320 -0.40 1.62 -24.77
CA ASP A 320 0.97 1.76 -25.28
C ASP A 320 1.24 3.13 -25.88
N ARG A 321 0.26 3.71 -26.59
CA ARG A 321 0.34 5.05 -27.16
C ARG A 321 0.47 6.13 -26.08
N GLU A 322 -0.28 6.02 -25.00
CA GLU A 322 -0.22 6.93 -23.85
C GLU A 322 1.13 6.79 -23.15
N ARG A 323 1.61 5.57 -22.95
CA ARG A 323 2.92 5.27 -22.34
C ARG A 323 4.07 5.89 -23.14
N ASP A 324 4.08 5.69 -24.44
CA ASP A 324 5.08 6.29 -25.35
C ASP A 324 5.05 7.82 -25.32
N TYR A 325 3.86 8.40 -25.24
CA TYR A 325 3.70 9.84 -25.11
C TYR A 325 4.29 10.34 -23.78
N MET A 326 3.97 9.71 -22.67
CA MET A 326 4.46 10.11 -21.34
C MET A 326 5.99 10.00 -21.24
N TYR A 327 6.60 8.96 -21.79
CA TYR A 327 8.06 8.85 -21.86
C TYR A 327 8.69 10.01 -22.66
N LYS A 328 8.12 10.37 -23.82
CA LYS A 328 8.60 11.51 -24.62
C LYS A 328 8.48 12.86 -23.89
N VAL A 329 7.40 13.07 -23.14
CA VAL A 329 7.23 14.27 -22.31
C VAL A 329 8.29 14.32 -21.22
N ARG A 330 8.51 13.21 -20.50
CA ARG A 330 9.53 13.10 -19.44
C ARG A 330 10.93 13.36 -19.96
N GLU A 331 11.31 12.81 -21.10
CA GLU A 331 12.60 13.07 -21.76
C GLU A 331 12.80 14.55 -22.09
N ARG A 332 11.78 15.20 -22.67
CA ARG A 332 11.84 16.65 -22.99
C ARG A 332 12.01 17.49 -21.73
N THR A 333 11.32 17.17 -20.64
CA THR A 333 11.41 17.88 -19.38
C THR A 333 12.78 17.67 -18.71
N ALA A 334 13.29 16.44 -18.71
CA ALA A 334 14.61 16.12 -18.18
C ALA A 334 15.74 16.82 -18.98
N HIS A 335 15.62 16.93 -20.31
CA HIS A 335 16.57 17.68 -21.14
C HIS A 335 16.45 19.19 -20.93
N ALA A 336 15.27 19.72 -20.68
CA ALA A 336 15.07 21.14 -20.38
C ALA A 336 15.69 21.53 -19.02
N SER A 337 15.53 20.67 -18.00
CA SER A 337 16.15 20.88 -16.69
C SER A 337 17.67 20.78 -16.71
N LYS A 338 18.23 19.87 -17.49
CA LYS A 338 19.69 19.75 -17.68
C LYS A 338 20.31 20.94 -18.42
N ARG A 339 19.54 21.64 -19.24
CA ARG A 339 20.04 22.84 -19.98
C ARG A 339 20.02 24.11 -19.14
N ARG A 340 19.25 24.19 -18.07
CA ARG A 340 19.09 25.42 -17.26
C ARG A 340 20.07 25.57 -16.11
N TYR A 341 20.59 24.49 -15.51
CA TYR A 341 21.58 24.58 -14.43
C TYR A 341 22.43 23.30 -14.38
N PRO A 342 23.77 23.41 -14.55
CA PRO A 342 24.65 22.34 -14.09
C PRO A 342 24.57 22.30 -12.55
N PRO A 343 24.39 21.15 -11.90
CA PRO A 343 24.38 21.09 -10.45
C PRO A 343 25.76 21.48 -9.92
N PRO A 344 25.87 22.35 -8.90
CA PRO A 344 27.12 22.56 -8.20
C PRO A 344 27.48 21.22 -7.52
N ALA A 345 28.73 20.84 -7.64
CA ALA A 345 29.31 19.66 -7.02
C ALA A 345 29.35 19.82 -5.48
N ARG A 346 28.23 19.68 -4.80
CA ARG A 346 28.14 19.54 -3.34
C ARG A 346 26.85 18.81 -2.92
N ASP A 347 27.05 17.76 -2.14
CA ASP A 347 26.11 17.04 -1.28
C ASP A 347 24.90 16.36 -1.90
N VAL A 348 25.10 15.13 -2.39
CA VAL A 348 24.06 14.20 -2.81
C VAL A 348 23.09 13.84 -1.64
N ALA A 349 23.54 13.88 -0.38
CA ALA A 349 22.73 13.62 0.79
C ALA A 349 21.76 14.76 1.12
N GLN A 350 22.21 16.03 1.05
CA GLN A 350 21.32 17.19 1.25
C GLN A 350 20.35 17.44 0.09
N GLN A 351 20.71 17.01 -1.12
CA GLN A 351 19.81 17.07 -2.27
C GLN A 351 18.67 16.05 -2.20
N ARG A 352 18.89 14.88 -1.62
CA ARG A 352 17.83 13.89 -1.39
C ARG A 352 16.79 14.40 -0.38
N CYS A 353 17.20 15.01 0.75
CA CYS A 353 16.27 15.61 1.70
C CYS A 353 15.46 16.79 1.12
N ARG A 354 16.09 17.64 0.30
CA ARG A 354 15.39 18.80 -0.29
C ARG A 354 14.47 18.44 -1.45
N SER A 355 14.78 17.40 -2.23
CA SER A 355 13.88 16.89 -3.27
C SER A 355 12.65 16.20 -2.67
N HIS A 356 12.78 15.46 -1.58
CA HIS A 356 11.64 14.89 -0.86
C HIS A 356 10.71 15.98 -0.32
N GLN A 357 11.22 17.00 0.36
CA GLN A 357 10.39 18.09 0.90
C GLN A 357 9.69 18.92 -0.19
N ALA A 358 10.34 19.16 -1.33
CA ALA A 358 9.74 19.89 -2.44
C ALA A 358 8.68 19.05 -3.17
N ASP A 359 8.91 17.75 -3.35
CA ASP A 359 7.98 16.82 -3.98
C ASP A 359 6.73 16.59 -3.09
N GLU A 360 6.87 16.54 -1.78
CA GLU A 360 5.74 16.41 -0.82
C GLU A 360 4.86 17.65 -0.77
N GLN A 361 5.44 18.85 -0.82
CA GLN A 361 4.67 20.11 -0.90
C GLN A 361 3.88 20.23 -2.20
N HIS A 362 4.40 19.73 -3.32
CA HIS A 362 3.69 19.68 -4.58
C HIS A 362 2.51 18.69 -4.56
N ALA A 363 2.63 17.54 -3.90
CA ALA A 363 1.55 16.56 -3.81
C ALA A 363 0.30 17.11 -3.06
N ALA A 364 0.49 17.88 -1.98
CA ALA A 364 -0.62 18.48 -1.24
C ALA A 364 -1.30 19.64 -2.01
N VAL A 365 -0.55 20.41 -2.80
CA VAL A 365 -1.09 21.49 -3.66
C VAL A 365 -1.87 20.89 -4.83
N ASP A 366 -1.40 19.79 -5.37
CA ASP A 366 -2.00 19.14 -6.54
C ASP A 366 -3.31 18.41 -6.22
N ALA A 367 -3.50 17.89 -4.99
CA ALA A 367 -4.77 17.31 -4.53
C ALA A 367 -5.90 18.36 -4.53
N ARG A 368 -5.63 19.60 -4.14
CA ARG A 368 -6.60 20.72 -4.20
C ARG A 368 -6.93 21.12 -5.65
N LEU A 369 -5.97 21.01 -6.56
CA LEU A 369 -6.18 21.31 -7.98
C LEU A 369 -7.06 20.24 -8.65
N ALA A 370 -6.86 18.97 -8.30
CA ALA A 370 -7.67 17.85 -8.78
C ALA A 370 -9.13 17.97 -8.30
N ASP A 371 -9.37 18.28 -7.01
CA ASP A 371 -10.70 18.49 -6.48
C ASP A 371 -11.42 19.70 -7.14
N HIS A 372 -10.69 20.77 -7.41
CA HIS A 372 -11.25 21.96 -8.09
C HIS A 372 -11.61 21.70 -9.57
N LEU A 373 -10.85 20.84 -10.26
CA LEU A 373 -11.10 20.46 -11.66
C LEU A 373 -12.26 19.46 -11.80
N LEU A 374 -12.49 18.62 -10.78
CA LEU A 374 -13.55 17.61 -10.78
C LEU A 374 -14.93 18.18 -10.38
N ARG A 375 -14.97 19.31 -9.65
CA ARG A 375 -16.22 19.98 -9.22
C ARG A 375 -16.78 20.98 -10.26
N ARG A 376 -16.14 21.17 -11.40
CA ARG A 376 -16.59 21.98 -12.54
C ARG A 376 -16.91 21.12 -13.76
#